data_457def132410bfdf30b8b7955ea36562
#
_entry.id   457def132410bfdf30b8b7955ea36562
#
_cell.length_a   1.000
_cell.length_b   1.000
_cell.length_c   1.000
_cell.angle_alpha   90.00
_cell.angle_beta   90.00
_cell.angle_gamma   90.00
#
_symmetry.space_group_name_H-M   'P 1'
#
loop_
_entity.id
_entity.type
_entity.pdbx_description
1 polymer ?
#
loop_
_entity_poly.entity_id
_entity_poly.type
_entity_poly.pdbx_seq_one_letter_code
_entity_poly.pdbx_strand_id
1 'polypeptide(L)'
;TGVSLTTRDHEDEYKRVSMADLMTEANYLNPDVEVIAEVNTPESFETFAEVLNTGHGVVGTTHAEDIEALVNRVVEQGLPVYLLRELDLVVFPRRVDGERYVGSVVELLSESAYEALPPSARTGVVEKDDTTLYYNTVVWRESDGSFGMAYDHPDLGGDRAATDGETHRNALRVFHRLAEATDSDPDAIEREFRRKRGYVEYLLREDVTDVSRLFGFLSDLRTDEAATVERVRRQQATDHEAEATTAAGPHGADDSPGMDSTAPGNRGGDR
;
A
#
# COMPACT_ATOMS: atom_id res chain seq x y z
N THR A 1 3.04 -17.36 -11.59
CA THR A 1 1.98 -18.38 -11.40
C THR A 1 1.87 -18.63 -9.92
N GLY A 2 0.67 -18.49 -9.33
CA GLY A 2 0.42 -18.78 -7.90
C GLY A 2 -0.01 -20.24 -7.72
N VAL A 3 0.44 -20.86 -6.62
CA VAL A 3 -0.02 -22.16 -6.15
C VAL A 3 -0.72 -21.90 -4.82
N SER A 4 -1.93 -22.47 -4.65
CA SER A 4 -2.67 -22.40 -3.40
C SER A 4 -2.60 -23.75 -2.70
N LEU A 5 -2.12 -23.74 -1.47
CA LEU A 5 -2.06 -24.92 -0.61
C LEU A 5 -3.03 -24.72 0.55
N THR A 6 -3.65 -25.79 1.02
CA THR A 6 -4.69 -25.71 2.07
C THR A 6 -4.46 -26.80 3.11
N THR A 7 -4.44 -26.41 4.38
CA THR A 7 -4.41 -27.36 5.50
C THR A 7 -5.68 -28.22 5.49
N ARG A 8 -5.54 -29.44 5.96
CA ARG A 8 -6.66 -30.36 6.12
C ARG A 8 -6.61 -31.00 7.49
N ASP A 9 -7.58 -30.69 8.31
CA ASP A 9 -7.77 -31.39 9.57
C ASP A 9 -8.47 -32.72 9.35
N HIS A 10 -7.97 -33.80 9.96
CA HIS A 10 -8.55 -35.14 9.85
C HIS A 10 -8.20 -35.99 11.09
N GLU A 11 -9.14 -36.84 11.55
CA GLU A 11 -8.93 -37.76 12.67
C GLU A 11 -7.83 -38.79 12.37
N ASP A 12 -7.70 -39.22 11.13
CA ASP A 12 -6.65 -40.09 10.66
C ASP A 12 -5.41 -39.26 10.34
N GLU A 13 -4.33 -39.46 11.08
CA GLU A 13 -3.08 -38.71 10.96
C GLU A 13 -2.48 -38.77 9.56
N TYR A 14 -2.62 -39.89 8.85
CA TYR A 14 -2.15 -40.03 7.45
C TYR A 14 -2.91 -39.16 6.45
N LYS A 15 -4.07 -38.64 6.84
CA LYS A 15 -4.88 -37.76 5.98
C LYS A 15 -4.87 -36.30 6.42
N ARG A 16 -4.29 -36.04 7.59
CA ARG A 16 -4.09 -34.68 8.08
C ARG A 16 -2.98 -34.02 7.26
N VAL A 17 -3.15 -32.73 6.96
CA VAL A 17 -2.15 -31.89 6.33
C VAL A 17 -1.99 -30.65 7.20
N SER A 18 -0.86 -30.55 7.87
CA SER A 18 -0.54 -29.44 8.76
C SER A 18 0.03 -28.24 7.98
N MET A 19 0.18 -27.11 8.65
CA MET A 19 0.89 -25.95 8.09
C MET A 19 2.36 -26.30 7.81
N ALA A 20 3.03 -27.04 8.70
CA ALA A 20 4.42 -27.46 8.51
C ALA A 20 4.60 -28.37 7.29
N ASP A 21 3.65 -29.29 7.02
CA ASP A 21 3.67 -30.09 5.80
C ASP A 21 3.59 -29.21 4.55
N LEU A 22 2.67 -28.23 4.55
CA LEU A 22 2.50 -27.31 3.41
C LEU A 22 3.73 -26.43 3.20
N MET A 23 4.41 -26.01 4.27
CA MET A 23 5.66 -25.25 4.18
C MET A 23 6.78 -26.07 3.56
N THR A 24 6.89 -27.35 3.96
CA THR A 24 7.86 -28.26 3.35
C THR A 24 7.61 -28.38 1.84
N GLU A 25 6.36 -28.54 1.44
CA GLU A 25 5.99 -28.60 0.02
C GLU A 25 6.22 -27.25 -0.70
N ALA A 26 5.93 -26.11 -0.06
CA ALA A 26 6.19 -24.79 -0.60
C ALA A 26 7.68 -24.57 -0.87
N ASN A 27 8.54 -24.95 0.08
CA ASN A 27 10.00 -24.85 -0.08
C ASN A 27 10.52 -25.65 -1.29
N TYR A 28 9.92 -26.82 -1.59
CA TYR A 28 10.26 -27.58 -2.80
C TYR A 28 9.88 -26.86 -4.10
N LEU A 29 8.89 -25.99 -4.06
CA LEU A 29 8.46 -25.17 -5.21
C LEU A 29 9.40 -23.97 -5.44
N ASN A 30 10.25 -23.64 -4.46
CA ASN A 30 11.18 -22.49 -4.48
C ASN A 30 10.47 -21.20 -4.89
N PRO A 31 9.49 -20.73 -4.13
CA PRO A 31 8.70 -19.56 -4.47
C PRO A 31 9.47 -18.26 -4.25
N ASP A 32 9.18 -17.24 -5.04
CA ASP A 32 9.69 -15.88 -4.79
C ASP A 32 9.07 -15.27 -3.53
N VAL A 33 7.79 -15.58 -3.27
CA VAL A 33 7.02 -15.05 -2.14
C VAL A 33 6.08 -16.12 -1.60
N GLU A 34 6.07 -16.27 -0.29
CA GLU A 34 5.12 -17.08 0.45
C GLU A 34 4.08 -16.21 1.17
N VAL A 35 2.81 -16.59 1.05
CA VAL A 35 1.71 -15.89 1.70
C VAL A 35 1.04 -16.83 2.70
N ILE A 36 1.18 -16.53 3.99
CA ILE A 36 0.54 -17.26 5.08
C ILE A 36 -0.72 -16.51 5.49
N ALA A 37 -1.88 -17.10 5.19
CA ALA A 37 -3.17 -16.43 5.33
C ALA A 37 -3.43 -15.97 6.77
N GLU A 38 -3.04 -16.76 7.78
CA GLU A 38 -3.24 -16.43 9.17
C GLU A 38 -2.21 -17.11 10.09
N VAL A 39 -1.58 -16.33 10.96
CA VAL A 39 -0.57 -16.77 11.93
C VAL A 39 -1.14 -16.54 13.33
N ASN A 40 -1.80 -17.55 13.91
CA ASN A 40 -2.55 -17.41 15.17
C ASN A 40 -2.27 -18.47 16.21
N THR A 41 -1.64 -19.58 15.84
CA THR A 41 -1.30 -20.69 16.75
C THR A 41 0.20 -20.77 16.95
N PRO A 42 0.69 -21.35 18.05
CA PRO A 42 2.13 -21.57 18.24
C PRO A 42 2.79 -22.23 17.05
N GLU A 43 2.18 -23.30 16.51
CA GLU A 43 2.66 -24.01 15.33
C GLU A 43 2.78 -23.09 14.09
N SER A 44 1.77 -22.24 13.84
CA SER A 44 1.81 -21.31 12.69
C SER A 44 2.84 -20.20 12.89
N PHE A 45 3.11 -19.78 14.12
CA PHE A 45 4.18 -18.83 14.43
C PHE A 45 5.57 -19.47 14.27
N GLU A 46 5.77 -20.72 14.72
CA GLU A 46 7.01 -21.47 14.49
C GLU A 46 7.28 -21.60 12.98
N THR A 47 6.27 -22.03 12.23
CA THR A 47 6.34 -22.17 10.78
C THR A 47 6.67 -20.83 10.11
N PHE A 48 6.03 -19.74 10.52
CA PHE A 48 6.32 -18.39 10.00
C PHE A 48 7.79 -17.99 10.27
N ALA A 49 8.29 -18.29 11.48
CA ALA A 49 9.69 -18.03 11.83
C ALA A 49 10.68 -18.84 10.97
N GLU A 50 10.34 -20.09 10.64
CA GLU A 50 11.14 -20.94 9.76
C GLU A 50 11.22 -20.32 8.34
N VAL A 51 10.08 -19.86 7.81
CA VAL A 51 10.02 -19.23 6.49
C VAL A 51 10.86 -17.96 6.43
N LEU A 52 10.81 -17.10 7.45
CA LEU A 52 11.64 -15.90 7.52
C LEU A 52 13.15 -16.21 7.34
N ASN A 53 13.59 -17.39 7.76
CA ASN A 53 14.97 -17.83 7.61
C ASN A 53 15.30 -18.45 6.24
N THR A 54 14.32 -18.66 5.36
CA THR A 54 14.57 -19.28 4.02
C THR A 54 15.12 -18.29 3.00
N GLY A 55 14.97 -16.99 3.24
CA GLY A 55 15.34 -15.92 2.30
C GLY A 55 14.28 -15.62 1.24
N HIS A 56 13.12 -16.28 1.28
CA HIS A 56 11.98 -15.95 0.43
C HIS A 56 11.26 -14.70 0.97
N GLY A 57 10.58 -13.96 0.09
CA GLY A 57 9.66 -12.91 0.54
C GLY A 57 8.49 -13.54 1.29
N VAL A 58 8.11 -12.98 2.45
CA VAL A 58 7.03 -13.51 3.27
C VAL A 58 5.99 -12.46 3.55
N VAL A 59 4.71 -12.82 3.41
CA VAL A 59 3.57 -12.00 3.83
C VAL A 59 2.70 -12.85 4.74
N GLY A 60 2.48 -12.40 5.97
CA GLY A 60 1.61 -13.08 6.93
C GLY A 60 0.60 -12.12 7.55
N THR A 61 -0.50 -12.63 8.07
CA THR A 61 -1.46 -11.85 8.85
C THR A 61 -1.64 -12.43 10.24
N THR A 62 -1.76 -11.57 11.23
CA THR A 62 -2.06 -11.95 12.62
C THR A 62 -2.89 -10.85 13.28
N HIS A 63 -3.41 -11.13 14.49
CA HIS A 63 -4.20 -10.17 15.24
C HIS A 63 -3.34 -9.39 16.23
N ALA A 64 -3.10 -8.12 15.94
CA ALA A 64 -2.49 -7.16 16.84
C ALA A 64 -2.99 -5.75 16.51
N GLU A 65 -3.16 -4.91 17.52
CA GLU A 65 -3.62 -3.52 17.31
C GLU A 65 -2.47 -2.56 17.05
N ASP A 66 -1.29 -2.85 17.59
CA ASP A 66 -0.08 -2.07 17.51
C ASP A 66 1.15 -2.96 17.71
N ILE A 67 2.33 -2.35 17.71
CA ILE A 67 3.60 -3.07 17.82
C ILE A 67 3.78 -3.72 19.22
N GLU A 68 3.29 -3.11 20.28
CA GLU A 68 3.38 -3.67 21.64
C GLU A 68 2.47 -4.91 21.76
N ALA A 69 1.24 -4.84 21.22
CA ALA A 69 0.33 -5.97 21.16
C ALA A 69 0.91 -7.13 20.33
N LEU A 70 1.59 -6.82 19.21
CA LEU A 70 2.29 -7.82 18.41
C LEU A 70 3.41 -8.51 19.19
N VAL A 71 4.26 -7.74 19.88
CA VAL A 71 5.34 -8.28 20.72
C VAL A 71 4.78 -9.19 21.80
N ASN A 72 3.77 -8.74 22.53
CA ASN A 72 3.14 -9.56 23.58
C ASN A 72 2.56 -10.84 23.01
N ARG A 73 1.90 -10.77 21.84
CA ARG A 73 1.35 -11.95 21.18
C ARG A 73 2.43 -12.98 20.82
N VAL A 74 3.54 -12.53 20.25
CA VAL A 74 4.67 -13.41 19.89
C VAL A 74 5.22 -14.13 21.12
N VAL A 75 5.39 -13.40 22.23
CA VAL A 75 5.84 -13.98 23.51
C VAL A 75 4.82 -14.97 24.08
N GLU A 76 3.52 -14.66 24.04
CA GLU A 76 2.45 -15.57 24.47
C GLU A 76 2.42 -16.88 23.68
N GLN A 77 2.84 -16.84 22.42
CA GLN A 77 2.96 -18.03 21.58
C GLN A 77 4.28 -18.79 21.79
N GLY A 78 5.13 -18.34 22.71
CA GLY A 78 6.37 -19.02 23.08
C GLY A 78 7.55 -18.72 22.17
N LEU A 79 7.45 -17.71 21.31
CA LEU A 79 8.50 -17.33 20.37
C LEU A 79 9.36 -16.19 20.92
N PRO A 80 10.64 -16.20 20.62
CA PRO A 80 11.54 -15.13 21.03
C PRO A 80 11.28 -13.85 20.23
N VAL A 81 11.26 -12.71 20.92
CA VAL A 81 10.98 -11.39 20.34
C VAL A 81 11.95 -11.01 19.21
N TYR A 82 13.19 -11.50 19.25
CA TYR A 82 14.19 -11.15 18.23
C TYR A 82 13.76 -11.56 16.82
N LEU A 83 12.85 -12.53 16.64
CA LEU A 83 12.33 -12.91 15.32
C LEU A 83 11.58 -11.77 14.63
N LEU A 84 10.99 -10.87 15.40
CA LEU A 84 10.34 -9.70 14.82
C LEU A 84 11.33 -8.74 14.13
N ARG A 85 12.64 -8.82 14.43
CA ARG A 85 13.66 -8.00 13.75
C ARG A 85 13.87 -8.40 12.29
N GLU A 86 13.44 -9.63 11.93
CA GLU A 86 13.51 -10.10 10.54
C GLU A 86 12.39 -9.53 9.65
N LEU A 87 11.35 -8.93 10.26
CA LEU A 87 10.30 -8.26 9.51
C LEU A 87 10.77 -6.91 8.98
N ASP A 88 10.41 -6.60 7.75
CA ASP A 88 10.66 -5.28 7.16
C ASP A 88 9.60 -4.26 7.55
N LEU A 89 8.34 -4.64 7.35
CA LEU A 89 7.18 -3.77 7.56
C LEU A 89 6.06 -4.50 8.30
N VAL A 90 5.40 -3.78 9.18
CA VAL A 90 4.15 -4.20 9.81
C VAL A 90 3.05 -3.20 9.49
N VAL A 91 1.96 -3.68 8.90
CA VAL A 91 0.80 -2.87 8.54
C VAL A 91 -0.32 -3.13 9.52
N PHE A 92 -0.83 -2.08 10.18
CA PHE A 92 -1.96 -2.15 11.11
C PHE A 92 -3.23 -1.61 10.46
N PRO A 93 -4.08 -2.46 9.88
CA PRO A 93 -5.37 -2.04 9.37
C PRO A 93 -6.32 -1.71 10.50
N ARG A 94 -7.22 -0.76 10.29
CA ARG A 94 -8.27 -0.34 11.22
C ARG A 94 -9.63 -0.43 10.57
N ARG A 95 -10.65 -0.57 11.41
CA ARG A 95 -12.04 -0.46 10.99
C ARG A 95 -12.77 0.47 11.94
N VAL A 96 -13.30 1.57 11.40
CA VAL A 96 -14.09 2.55 12.15
C VAL A 96 -15.33 2.85 11.34
N ASP A 97 -16.50 2.85 11.98
CA ASP A 97 -17.80 3.16 11.38
C ASP A 97 -18.12 2.38 10.09
N GLY A 98 -17.60 1.15 10.00
CA GLY A 98 -17.78 0.28 8.85
C GLY A 98 -16.73 0.43 7.76
N GLU A 99 -15.98 1.50 7.75
CA GLU A 99 -14.87 1.73 6.80
C GLU A 99 -13.58 1.04 7.26
N ARG A 100 -12.82 0.52 6.29
CA ARG A 100 -11.52 -0.09 6.52
C ARG A 100 -10.44 0.77 5.89
N TYR A 101 -9.38 1.02 6.67
CA TYR A 101 -8.23 1.78 6.20
C TYR A 101 -6.94 1.30 6.86
N VAL A 102 -5.81 1.68 6.31
CA VAL A 102 -4.50 1.48 6.94
C VAL A 102 -4.36 2.50 8.06
N GLY A 103 -4.35 2.05 9.32
CA GLY A 103 -4.18 2.92 10.48
C GLY A 103 -2.74 3.40 10.63
N SER A 104 -1.79 2.48 10.50
CA SER A 104 -0.36 2.79 10.49
C SER A 104 0.45 1.73 9.74
N VAL A 105 1.63 2.14 9.27
CA VAL A 105 2.68 1.25 8.78
C VAL A 105 3.93 1.52 9.59
N VAL A 106 4.52 0.46 10.09
CA VAL A 106 5.70 0.51 10.96
C VAL A 106 6.82 -0.27 10.29
N GLU A 107 7.99 0.34 10.24
CA GLU A 107 9.25 -0.21 9.77
C GLU A 107 10.06 -0.68 10.99
N LEU A 108 10.54 -1.93 10.99
CA LEU A 108 11.39 -2.44 12.06
C LEU A 108 12.85 -2.16 11.74
N LEU A 109 13.63 -1.81 12.77
CA LEU A 109 14.95 -1.25 12.61
C LEU A 109 16.01 -1.99 13.44
N SER A 110 17.24 -2.00 12.95
CA SER A 110 18.39 -2.23 13.79
C SER A 110 18.64 -1.01 14.69
N GLU A 111 19.37 -1.18 15.78
CA GLU A 111 19.76 -0.09 16.68
C GLU A 111 20.48 1.02 15.91
N SER A 112 21.45 0.68 15.06
CA SER A 112 22.20 1.64 14.25
C SER A 112 21.33 2.40 13.25
N ALA A 113 20.32 1.75 12.66
CA ALA A 113 19.36 2.41 11.78
C ALA A 113 18.44 3.36 12.55
N TYR A 114 18.02 2.98 13.77
CA TYR A 114 17.24 3.81 14.66
C TYR A 114 17.99 5.08 15.07
N GLU A 115 19.26 4.94 15.50
CA GLU A 115 20.11 6.06 15.91
C GLU A 115 20.42 7.04 14.76
N ALA A 116 20.41 6.55 13.52
CA ALA A 116 20.66 7.36 12.33
C ALA A 116 19.42 8.11 11.81
N LEU A 117 18.23 7.90 12.41
CA LEU A 117 17.03 8.62 12.01
C LEU A 117 17.03 10.08 12.49
N PRO A 118 16.42 10.99 11.73
CA PRO A 118 16.28 12.38 12.14
C PRO A 118 15.34 12.50 13.36
N PRO A 119 15.50 13.56 14.20
CA PRO A 119 14.63 13.78 15.34
C PRO A 119 13.14 13.94 15.01
N SER A 120 12.82 14.22 13.75
CA SER A 120 11.44 14.32 13.24
C SER A 120 10.79 12.99 12.96
N ALA A 121 11.54 11.87 12.95
CA ALA A 121 11.01 10.55 12.74
C ALA A 121 10.10 10.12 13.90
N ARG A 122 9.05 9.37 13.60
CA ARG A 122 8.11 8.84 14.60
C ARG A 122 8.58 7.48 15.12
N THR A 123 9.67 7.52 15.86
CA THR A 123 10.33 6.32 16.36
C THR A 123 9.76 5.85 17.69
N GLY A 124 9.96 4.59 18.00
CA GLY A 124 9.66 3.99 19.29
C GLY A 124 10.52 2.79 19.57
N VAL A 125 10.45 2.34 20.81
CA VAL A 125 11.21 1.19 21.33
C VAL A 125 10.29 0.34 22.18
N VAL A 126 10.36 -0.98 21.99
CA VAL A 126 9.70 -1.96 22.87
C VAL A 126 10.77 -2.87 23.47
N GLU A 127 10.80 -2.93 24.77
CA GLU A 127 11.70 -3.81 25.53
C GLU A 127 10.91 -4.98 26.09
N LYS A 128 11.34 -6.20 25.78
CA LYS A 128 10.70 -7.44 26.26
C LYS A 128 11.70 -8.59 26.28
N ASP A 129 11.76 -9.33 27.38
CA ASP A 129 12.57 -10.55 27.54
C ASP A 129 14.04 -10.38 27.07
N ASP A 130 14.73 -9.36 27.57
CA ASP A 130 16.11 -9.00 27.22
C ASP A 130 16.30 -8.63 25.71
N THR A 131 15.22 -8.40 24.99
CA THR A 131 15.23 -7.98 23.60
C THR A 131 14.67 -6.57 23.47
N THR A 132 15.41 -5.71 22.78
CA THR A 132 14.96 -4.37 22.37
C THR A 132 14.57 -4.39 20.91
N LEU A 133 13.35 -3.96 20.61
CA LEU A 133 12.83 -3.80 19.27
C LEU A 133 12.70 -2.32 18.96
N TYR A 134 13.41 -1.86 17.95
CA TYR A 134 13.37 -0.48 17.47
C TYR A 134 12.45 -0.38 16.26
N TYR A 135 11.67 0.70 16.17
CA TYR A 135 10.77 0.90 15.04
C TYR A 135 10.57 2.38 14.68
N ASN A 136 10.11 2.60 13.46
CA ASN A 136 9.71 3.91 12.95
C ASN A 136 8.32 3.80 12.31
N THR A 137 7.39 4.67 12.70
CA THR A 137 6.07 4.74 12.07
C THR A 137 6.17 5.57 10.81
N VAL A 138 6.08 4.92 9.65
CA VAL A 138 6.29 5.53 8.33
C VAL A 138 5.00 5.99 7.65
N VAL A 139 3.86 5.45 8.06
CA VAL A 139 2.51 5.93 7.65
C VAL A 139 1.63 5.95 8.88
N TRP A 140 0.82 6.99 9.02
CA TRP A 140 -0.15 7.13 10.12
C TRP A 140 -1.39 7.89 9.66
N ARG A 141 -2.49 7.76 10.40
CA ARG A 141 -3.69 8.56 10.21
C ARG A 141 -3.71 9.74 11.19
N GLU A 142 -3.96 10.93 10.68
CA GLU A 142 -4.14 12.13 11.49
C GLU A 142 -5.56 12.21 12.07
N SER A 143 -5.75 13.08 13.05
CA SER A 143 -7.04 13.25 13.73
C SER A 143 -8.16 13.82 12.84
N ASP A 144 -7.80 14.52 11.76
CA ASP A 144 -8.72 15.06 10.76
C ASP A 144 -9.10 14.04 9.68
N GLY A 145 -8.55 12.82 9.77
CA GLY A 145 -8.77 11.74 8.82
C GLY A 145 -7.83 11.72 7.63
N SER A 146 -6.92 12.68 7.49
CA SER A 146 -5.85 12.65 6.51
C SER A 146 -4.77 11.63 6.86
N PHE A 147 -3.87 11.35 5.92
CA PHE A 147 -2.75 10.44 6.14
C PHE A 147 -1.43 11.21 6.12
N GLY A 148 -0.62 11.02 7.15
CA GLY A 148 0.77 11.40 7.17
C GLY A 148 1.66 10.26 6.70
N MET A 149 2.78 10.60 6.07
CA MET A 149 3.78 9.66 5.58
C MET A 149 5.17 10.20 5.82
N ALA A 150 6.07 9.38 6.33
CA ALA A 150 7.48 9.76 6.55
C ALA A 150 8.28 9.89 5.24
N TYR A 151 7.72 9.41 4.14
CA TYR A 151 8.30 9.53 2.81
C TYR A 151 7.62 10.67 2.06
N ASP A 152 8.34 11.77 1.87
CA ASP A 152 7.93 12.94 1.10
C ASP A 152 8.83 13.09 -0.12
N HIS A 153 8.25 13.10 -1.30
CA HIS A 153 8.97 13.31 -2.55
C HIS A 153 8.21 14.36 -3.38
N PRO A 154 8.92 15.33 -4.01
CA PRO A 154 8.29 16.39 -4.80
C PRO A 154 7.31 15.90 -5.87
N ASP A 155 7.58 14.74 -6.47
CA ASP A 155 6.74 14.13 -7.51
C ASP A 155 5.46 13.51 -6.94
N LEU A 156 5.30 13.45 -5.62
CA LEU A 156 4.16 12.86 -4.93
C LEU A 156 3.19 13.90 -4.35
N GLY A 157 3.38 15.17 -4.72
CA GLY A 157 2.50 16.26 -4.30
C GLY A 157 2.70 16.72 -2.86
N GLY A 158 3.80 16.33 -2.21
CA GLY A 158 4.20 16.84 -0.91
C GLY A 158 4.43 18.34 -0.92
N ASP A 159 4.09 18.99 0.19
CA ASP A 159 4.17 20.44 0.33
C ASP A 159 5.65 20.87 0.22
N ARG A 160 6.00 21.57 -0.84
CA ARG A 160 7.37 22.04 -1.16
C ARG A 160 8.03 22.90 -0.06
N ALA A 161 7.29 23.23 0.99
CA ALA A 161 7.73 24.17 2.02
C ALA A 161 8.50 23.53 3.19
N ALA A 162 8.55 22.22 3.28
CA ALA A 162 9.19 21.53 4.39
C ALA A 162 10.41 20.72 3.94
N THR A 163 11.58 21.34 4.05
CA THR A 163 12.86 20.71 4.35
C THR A 163 13.65 20.06 3.20
N ASP A 164 14.97 20.25 3.32
CA ASP A 164 16.04 19.63 2.54
C ASP A 164 15.74 18.18 2.17
N GLY A 165 15.68 17.91 0.86
CA GLY A 165 15.35 16.60 0.28
C GLY A 165 16.24 15.43 0.73
N GLU A 166 17.35 15.68 1.40
CA GLU A 166 18.20 14.66 2.03
C GLU A 166 17.61 14.10 3.33
N THR A 167 16.88 14.90 4.10
CA THR A 167 16.40 14.50 5.44
C THR A 167 15.28 13.47 5.34
N HIS A 168 14.44 13.53 4.30
CA HIS A 168 13.32 12.60 4.12
C HIS A 168 13.70 11.28 3.45
N ARG A 169 14.67 11.28 2.53
CA ARG A 169 15.21 10.07 1.91
C ARG A 169 15.80 9.11 2.94
N ASN A 170 16.34 9.63 4.02
CA ASN A 170 16.93 8.82 5.09
C ASN A 170 15.89 8.26 6.08
N ALA A 171 14.61 8.65 5.99
CA ALA A 171 13.59 8.20 6.91
C ALA A 171 13.04 6.80 6.61
N LEU A 172 13.03 6.36 5.34
CA LEU A 172 12.58 5.01 4.95
C LEU A 172 13.75 4.06 4.76
N ARG A 173 13.97 3.20 5.73
CA ARG A 173 15.05 2.21 5.71
C ARG A 173 14.74 0.98 4.86
N VAL A 174 13.47 0.71 4.61
CA VAL A 174 13.05 -0.43 3.79
C VAL A 174 13.65 -0.40 2.37
N PHE A 175 13.85 0.78 1.78
CA PHE A 175 14.49 0.87 0.46
C PHE A 175 15.95 0.44 0.49
N HIS A 176 16.68 0.77 1.55
CA HIS A 176 18.06 0.35 1.74
C HIS A 176 18.15 -1.16 1.97
N ARG A 177 17.27 -1.72 2.81
CA ARG A 177 17.23 -3.18 3.06
C ARG A 177 16.89 -3.96 1.79
N LEU A 178 15.92 -3.50 1.00
CA LEU A 178 15.61 -4.12 -0.29
C LEU A 178 16.77 -4.02 -1.27
N ALA A 179 17.46 -2.88 -1.32
CA ALA A 179 18.62 -2.68 -2.17
C ALA A 179 19.77 -3.64 -1.80
N GLU A 180 20.05 -3.79 -0.51
CA GLU A 180 21.04 -4.75 0.00
C GLU A 180 20.64 -6.20 -0.33
N ALA A 181 19.37 -6.56 -0.10
CA ALA A 181 18.88 -7.92 -0.36
C ALA A 181 18.87 -8.30 -1.85
N THR A 182 18.75 -7.31 -2.75
CA THR A 182 18.65 -7.52 -4.20
C THR A 182 19.90 -7.09 -4.97
N ASP A 183 20.98 -6.69 -4.27
CA ASP A 183 22.21 -6.14 -4.85
C ASP A 183 21.91 -5.00 -5.86
N SER A 184 21.00 -4.11 -5.45
CA SER A 184 20.48 -3.02 -6.27
C SER A 184 20.82 -1.65 -5.66
N ASP A 185 20.65 -0.59 -6.46
CA ASP A 185 20.77 0.78 -6.00
C ASP A 185 19.48 1.20 -5.27
N PRO A 186 19.54 1.79 -4.04
CA PRO A 186 18.38 2.31 -3.34
C PRO A 186 17.53 3.28 -4.17
N ASP A 187 18.17 4.13 -4.98
CA ASP A 187 17.47 5.03 -5.90
C ASP A 187 16.68 4.27 -7.00
N ALA A 188 17.15 3.08 -7.39
CA ALA A 188 16.42 2.23 -8.33
C ALA A 188 15.17 1.62 -7.68
N ILE A 189 15.28 1.16 -6.43
CA ILE A 189 14.16 0.66 -5.63
C ILE A 189 13.11 1.77 -5.43
N GLU A 190 13.55 2.97 -5.08
CA GLU A 190 12.66 4.13 -4.91
C GLU A 190 11.94 4.49 -6.22
N ARG A 191 12.65 4.52 -7.36
CA ARG A 191 12.02 4.75 -8.67
C ARG A 191 10.98 3.68 -9.01
N GLU A 192 11.25 2.42 -8.69
CA GLU A 192 10.30 1.33 -8.89
C GLU A 192 9.07 1.48 -7.99
N PHE A 193 9.25 1.83 -6.73
CA PHE A 193 8.17 2.12 -5.80
C PHE A 193 7.24 3.23 -6.34
N ARG A 194 7.81 4.36 -6.79
CA ARG A 194 7.03 5.47 -7.36
C ARG A 194 6.29 5.06 -8.62
N ARG A 195 6.91 4.26 -9.48
CA ARG A 195 6.27 3.73 -10.68
C ARG A 195 5.07 2.86 -10.33
N LYS A 196 5.23 1.91 -9.39
CA LYS A 196 4.14 1.03 -8.92
C LYS A 196 3.04 1.78 -8.20
N ARG A 197 3.38 2.81 -7.43
CA ARG A 197 2.39 3.72 -6.84
C ARG A 197 1.51 4.37 -7.91
N GLY A 198 2.08 4.82 -9.03
CA GLY A 198 1.33 5.38 -10.14
C GLY A 198 0.27 4.42 -10.71
N TYR A 199 0.50 3.10 -10.65
CA TYR A 199 -0.51 2.11 -11.05
C TYR A 199 -1.66 2.02 -10.05
N VAL A 200 -1.37 2.11 -8.77
CA VAL A 200 -2.41 2.13 -7.72
C VAL A 200 -3.24 3.41 -7.84
N GLU A 201 -2.61 4.56 -8.05
CA GLU A 201 -3.29 5.84 -8.26
C GLU A 201 -4.19 5.82 -9.52
N TYR A 202 -3.74 5.18 -10.59
CA TYR A 202 -4.57 4.93 -11.76
C TYR A 202 -5.81 4.10 -11.41
N LEU A 203 -5.65 2.98 -10.74
CA LEU A 203 -6.77 2.11 -10.35
C LEU A 203 -7.79 2.83 -9.46
N LEU A 204 -7.32 3.69 -8.53
CA LEU A 204 -8.18 4.50 -7.67
C LEU A 204 -8.94 5.56 -8.46
N ARG A 205 -8.27 6.27 -9.37
CA ARG A 205 -8.90 7.31 -10.20
C ARG A 205 -9.96 6.74 -11.14
N GLU A 206 -9.72 5.55 -11.69
CA GLU A 206 -10.66 4.87 -12.58
C GLU A 206 -11.72 4.06 -11.82
N ASP A 207 -11.78 4.18 -10.49
CA ASP A 207 -12.70 3.47 -9.58
C ASP A 207 -12.78 1.95 -9.90
N VAL A 208 -11.61 1.32 -10.08
CA VAL A 208 -11.54 -0.11 -10.40
C VAL A 208 -11.81 -0.93 -9.14
N THR A 209 -13.06 -1.24 -8.89
CA THR A 209 -13.53 -2.03 -7.74
C THR A 209 -13.81 -3.49 -8.09
N ASP A 210 -13.95 -3.82 -9.39
CA ASP A 210 -14.12 -5.19 -9.86
C ASP A 210 -12.82 -5.99 -9.75
N VAL A 211 -12.89 -7.11 -9.02
CA VAL A 211 -11.73 -7.97 -8.74
C VAL A 211 -11.11 -8.55 -10.01
N SER A 212 -11.94 -8.93 -10.99
CA SER A 212 -11.45 -9.51 -12.25
C SER A 212 -10.71 -8.49 -13.09
N ARG A 213 -11.21 -7.24 -13.14
CA ARG A 213 -10.52 -6.12 -13.80
C ARG A 213 -9.20 -5.79 -13.11
N LEU A 214 -9.19 -5.76 -11.77
CA LEU A 214 -7.99 -5.51 -10.97
C LEU A 214 -6.92 -6.56 -11.27
N PHE A 215 -7.25 -7.85 -11.14
CA PHE A 215 -6.29 -8.92 -11.40
C PHE A 215 -5.89 -9.02 -12.87
N GLY A 216 -6.79 -8.72 -13.80
CA GLY A 216 -6.47 -8.61 -15.22
C GLY A 216 -5.40 -7.55 -15.47
N PHE A 217 -5.59 -6.35 -14.94
CA PHE A 217 -4.63 -5.25 -15.05
C PHE A 217 -3.25 -5.60 -14.43
N LEU A 218 -3.24 -6.17 -13.23
CA LEU A 218 -1.99 -6.59 -12.58
C LEU A 218 -1.27 -7.70 -13.35
N SER A 219 -2.03 -8.62 -13.95
CA SER A 219 -1.48 -9.67 -14.81
C SER A 219 -0.88 -9.12 -16.10
N ASP A 220 -1.54 -8.15 -16.72
CA ASP A 220 -1.04 -7.46 -17.92
C ASP A 220 0.25 -6.70 -17.62
N LEU A 221 0.30 -5.95 -16.50
CA LEU A 221 1.52 -5.26 -16.04
C LEU A 221 2.70 -6.24 -15.84
N ARG A 222 2.43 -7.40 -15.28
CA ARG A 222 3.45 -8.42 -15.07
C ARG A 222 3.94 -9.03 -16.38
N THR A 223 3.06 -9.16 -17.36
CA THR A 223 3.37 -9.80 -18.65
C THR A 223 4.10 -8.86 -19.60
N ASP A 224 3.60 -7.64 -19.74
CA ASP A 224 4.19 -6.58 -20.56
C ASP A 224 3.79 -5.21 -19.98
N GLU A 225 4.65 -4.71 -19.10
CA GLU A 225 4.45 -3.44 -18.42
C GLU A 225 4.39 -2.27 -19.42
N ALA A 226 5.30 -2.25 -20.39
CA ALA A 226 5.41 -1.16 -21.34
C ALA A 226 4.15 -1.05 -22.22
N ALA A 227 3.68 -2.17 -22.77
CA ALA A 227 2.46 -2.20 -23.58
C ALA A 227 1.22 -1.85 -22.75
N THR A 228 1.15 -2.29 -21.49
CA THR A 228 0.03 -1.99 -20.60
C THR A 228 -0.03 -0.50 -20.27
N VAL A 229 1.09 0.12 -19.91
CA VAL A 229 1.19 1.55 -19.61
C VAL A 229 0.83 2.38 -20.84
N GLU A 230 1.31 2.00 -22.02
CA GLU A 230 1.01 2.71 -23.27
C GLU A 230 -0.49 2.61 -23.61
N ARG A 231 -1.12 1.45 -23.42
CA ARG A 231 -2.57 1.27 -23.58
C ARG A 231 -3.37 2.19 -22.65
N VAL A 232 -3.00 2.27 -21.39
CA VAL A 232 -3.62 3.13 -20.38
C VAL A 232 -3.50 4.61 -20.79
N ARG A 233 -2.31 5.05 -21.20
CA ARG A 233 -2.08 6.45 -21.65
C ARG A 233 -2.94 6.82 -22.84
N ARG A 234 -3.08 5.94 -23.82
CA ARG A 234 -3.94 6.18 -24.99
C ARG A 234 -5.39 6.30 -24.59
N GLN A 235 -5.86 5.44 -23.70
CA GLN A 235 -7.23 5.47 -23.21
C GLN A 235 -7.54 6.79 -22.50
N GLN A 236 -6.66 7.22 -21.61
CA GLN A 236 -6.80 8.51 -20.93
C GLN A 236 -6.80 9.72 -21.90
N ALA A 237 -5.96 9.70 -22.94
CA ALA A 237 -5.96 10.75 -23.95
C ALA A 237 -7.29 10.81 -24.70
N THR A 238 -7.85 9.65 -25.03
CA THR A 238 -9.15 9.56 -25.74
C THR A 238 -10.30 10.05 -24.87
N ASP A 239 -10.30 9.69 -23.57
CA ASP A 239 -11.34 10.10 -22.62
C ASP A 239 -11.30 11.62 -22.39
N HIS A 240 -10.11 12.22 -22.28
CA HIS A 240 -9.92 13.67 -22.17
C HIS A 240 -10.40 14.43 -23.42
N GLU A 241 -10.15 13.89 -24.62
CA GLU A 241 -10.63 14.48 -25.88
C GLU A 241 -12.17 14.40 -25.99
N ALA A 242 -12.77 13.30 -25.53
CA ALA A 242 -14.22 13.14 -25.50
C ALA A 242 -14.89 14.10 -24.50
N GLU A 243 -14.32 14.30 -23.33
CA GLU A 243 -14.81 15.25 -22.33
C GLU A 243 -14.68 16.71 -22.83
N ALA A 244 -13.55 17.08 -23.45
CA ALA A 244 -13.33 18.39 -24.01
C ALA A 244 -14.32 18.70 -25.17
N THR A 245 -14.63 17.68 -25.97
CA THR A 245 -15.60 17.83 -27.09
C THR A 245 -17.03 17.96 -26.54
N THR A 246 -17.36 17.30 -25.45
CA THR A 246 -18.70 17.42 -24.83
C THR A 246 -18.88 18.76 -24.11
N ALA A 247 -17.82 19.31 -23.53
CA ALA A 247 -17.82 20.64 -22.91
C ALA A 247 -17.92 21.80 -23.91
N ALA A 248 -17.51 21.57 -25.17
CA ALA A 248 -17.60 22.52 -26.29
C ALA A 248 -18.91 22.38 -27.10
N GLY A 249 -20.04 22.07 -26.43
CA GLY A 249 -21.36 21.98 -27.05
C GLY A 249 -21.72 23.23 -27.89
N PRO A 250 -22.55 23.11 -28.94
CA PRO A 250 -22.74 24.15 -29.95
C PRO A 250 -23.36 25.39 -29.31
N HIS A 251 -22.60 26.47 -29.29
CA HIS A 251 -23.17 27.81 -29.13
C HIS A 251 -24.18 28.01 -30.25
N GLY A 252 -25.45 27.94 -29.90
CA GLY A 252 -26.55 28.26 -30.81
C GLY A 252 -26.36 29.66 -31.36
N ALA A 253 -26.19 29.74 -32.66
CA ALA A 253 -26.36 30.95 -33.41
C ALA A 253 -27.82 31.38 -33.23
N ASP A 254 -28.06 32.35 -32.39
CA ASP A 254 -29.33 33.10 -32.36
C ASP A 254 -29.26 34.14 -33.46
N ASP A 255 -29.79 33.73 -34.61
CA ASP A 255 -30.01 34.56 -35.77
C ASP A 255 -31.45 35.10 -35.70
N SER A 256 -31.64 36.26 -35.11
CA SER A 256 -32.93 36.99 -35.15
C SER A 256 -32.80 38.20 -36.04
N PRO A 257 -33.49 38.23 -37.19
CA PRO A 257 -33.62 39.47 -37.98
C PRO A 257 -34.68 40.36 -37.34
N GLY A 258 -34.32 41.66 -37.20
CA GLY A 258 -35.20 42.71 -36.74
C GLY A 258 -36.36 43.02 -37.69
N MET A 259 -37.46 43.49 -37.13
CA MET A 259 -38.46 44.38 -37.77
C MET A 259 -39.15 45.27 -36.73
N ASP A 260 -38.80 46.46 -36.75
CA ASP A 260 -39.43 47.77 -37.01
C ASP A 260 -40.90 47.94 -36.61
N SER A 261 -41.12 49.13 -36.06
CA SER A 261 -42.31 49.96 -36.21
C SER A 261 -43.24 50.21 -35.01
N THR A 262 -43.17 51.49 -34.59
CA THR A 262 -44.25 52.39 -34.19
C THR A 262 -44.79 52.36 -32.73
N ALA A 263 -44.48 53.50 -32.10
CA ALA A 263 -45.29 54.11 -31.03
C ALA A 263 -46.62 54.70 -31.60
N PRO A 264 -47.56 55.22 -30.83
CA PRO A 264 -47.58 55.73 -29.46
C PRO A 264 -48.88 55.49 -28.68
N GLY A 265 -48.94 55.95 -27.42
CA GLY A 265 -50.24 56.38 -26.86
C GLY A 265 -50.54 55.95 -25.43
N ASN A 266 -50.20 56.79 -24.50
CA ASN A 266 -51.04 57.52 -23.57
C ASN A 266 -51.90 56.85 -22.45
N ARG A 267 -51.69 57.37 -21.25
CA ARG A 267 -52.61 57.57 -20.09
C ARG A 267 -52.95 56.33 -19.24
N GLY A 268 -52.59 56.43 -18.00
CA GLY A 268 -53.38 57.10 -16.97
C GLY A 268 -53.80 56.14 -15.90
N GLY A 269 -53.59 56.52 -14.68
CA GLY A 269 -54.59 56.33 -13.66
C GLY A 269 -54.28 55.35 -12.55
N ASP A 270 -53.89 55.91 -11.42
CA ASP A 270 -54.47 55.74 -10.07
C ASP A 270 -54.87 54.31 -9.59
N ARG A 271 -54.20 53.79 -8.65
CA ARG A 271 -54.52 53.80 -7.17
C ARG A 271 -53.49 52.94 -6.43
#